data_8e0642886252e25ab75aadb90329f6fd
#
_entry.id   8e0642886252e25ab75aadb90329f6fd
#
_cell.length_a   1.000
_cell.length_b   1.000
_cell.length_c   1.000
_cell.angle_alpha   90.00
_cell.angle_beta   90.00
_cell.angle_gamma   90.00
#
_symmetry.space_group_name_H-M   'P 1'
#
loop_
_entity.id
_entity.type
_entity.pdbx_description
1 polymer ?
#
loop_
_entity_poly.entity_id
_entity_poly.type
_entity_poly.pdbx_seq_one_letter_code
_entity_poly.pdbx_strand_id
1 'polypeptide(L)'
;MSDYVIPSPLRPSLPVKGTSGRFPVRRIYCIGRNYADHAIEMGHDPEKEPPFFFQKNAENIDSSGEFPYPPETNDVHFEVEMIVALKSGGTNIELAEAMQLVFG
;
A
#
# COMPACT_ATOMS: atom_id res chain seq x y z
N MET A 1 -20.33 16.94 14.58
CA MET A 1 -19.60 18.04 15.22
C MET A 1 -18.12 17.69 15.31
N SER A 2 -17.27 18.61 15.00
CA SER A 2 -15.83 18.40 15.01
C SER A 2 -15.21 19.00 16.26
N ASP A 3 -14.33 18.26 16.91
CA ASP A 3 -13.54 18.74 18.04
C ASP A 3 -12.18 19.28 17.61
N TYR A 4 -11.96 19.43 16.30
CA TYR A 4 -10.69 19.91 15.77
C TYR A 4 -10.71 21.43 15.58
N VAL A 5 -9.56 22.04 15.78
CA VAL A 5 -9.42 23.50 15.63
C VAL A 5 -9.39 23.94 14.17
N ILE A 6 -9.17 23.03 13.26
CA ILE A 6 -9.30 23.23 11.81
C ILE A 6 -10.12 22.07 11.24
N PRO A 7 -10.70 22.20 10.04
CA PRO A 7 -11.41 21.09 9.43
C PRO A 7 -10.50 19.89 9.23
N SER A 8 -10.98 18.71 9.65
CA SER A 8 -10.25 17.47 9.42
C SER A 8 -10.42 17.02 7.98
N PRO A 9 -9.34 16.61 7.28
CA PRO A 9 -9.48 16.05 5.94
C PRO A 9 -10.28 14.74 5.97
N LEU A 10 -10.92 14.42 4.85
CA LEU A 10 -11.60 13.15 4.70
C LEU A 10 -10.58 12.02 4.71
N ARG A 11 -10.97 10.90 5.31
CA ARG A 11 -10.13 9.70 5.28
C ARG A 11 -10.07 9.14 3.86
N PRO A 12 -8.88 8.86 3.32
CA PRO A 12 -8.76 8.16 2.05
C PRO A 12 -9.44 6.80 2.12
N SER A 13 -10.06 6.39 1.01
CA SER A 13 -10.75 5.10 0.95
C SER A 13 -10.74 4.56 -0.46
N LEU A 14 -10.98 3.25 -0.58
CA LEU A 14 -11.05 2.56 -1.85
C LEU A 14 -12.42 1.92 -2.02
N PRO A 15 -12.94 1.87 -3.26
CA PRO A 15 -14.18 1.16 -3.51
C PRO A 15 -14.00 -0.35 -3.28
N VAL A 16 -15.07 -1.00 -2.85
CA VAL A 16 -15.07 -2.45 -2.66
C VAL A 16 -16.09 -3.05 -3.62
N LYS A 17 -15.62 -3.97 -4.46
CA LYS A 17 -16.46 -4.62 -5.46
C LYS A 17 -17.61 -5.37 -4.77
N GLY A 18 -18.82 -5.21 -5.32
CA GLY A 18 -20.00 -5.89 -4.81
C GLY A 18 -20.72 -5.20 -3.66
N THR A 19 -20.27 -4.02 -3.26
CA THR A 19 -20.89 -3.26 -2.18
C THR A 19 -20.80 -1.77 -2.45
N SER A 20 -21.69 -0.98 -1.83
CA SER A 20 -21.59 0.49 -1.83
C SER A 20 -20.64 1.01 -0.75
N GLY A 21 -20.23 0.15 0.17
CA GLY A 21 -19.28 0.52 1.21
C GLY A 21 -17.88 0.72 0.64
N ARG A 22 -17.04 1.42 1.39
CA ARG A 22 -15.67 1.72 0.99
C ARG A 22 -14.72 1.21 2.07
N PHE A 23 -13.54 0.79 1.63
CA PHE A 23 -12.49 0.37 2.55
C PHE A 23 -11.69 1.60 2.99
N PRO A 24 -11.71 1.96 4.28
CA PRO A 24 -10.94 3.11 4.77
C PRO A 24 -9.46 2.76 4.83
N VAL A 25 -8.63 3.66 4.32
CA VAL A 25 -7.19 3.46 4.31
C VAL A 25 -6.55 4.32 5.37
N ARG A 26 -5.73 3.73 6.20
CA ARG A 26 -5.00 4.42 7.25
C ARG A 26 -3.51 4.43 6.98
N ARG A 27 -2.92 3.26 6.80
CA ARG A 27 -1.49 3.11 6.58
C ARG A 27 -1.26 2.25 5.36
N ILE A 28 -0.19 2.57 4.63
CA ILE A 28 0.24 1.78 3.48
C ILE A 28 1.67 1.35 3.76
N TYR A 29 1.85 0.04 3.87
CA TYR A 29 3.17 -0.56 3.97
C TYR A 29 3.54 -1.16 2.63
N CYS A 30 4.71 -0.82 2.14
CA CYS A 30 5.22 -1.33 0.88
C CYS A 30 6.35 -2.32 1.17
N ILE A 31 6.48 -3.31 0.30
CA ILE A 31 7.49 -4.35 0.45
C ILE A 31 8.40 -4.27 -0.76
N GLY A 32 9.65 -3.90 -0.54
CA GLY A 32 10.67 -3.87 -1.59
C GLY A 32 11.38 -5.20 -1.70
N ARG A 33 11.84 -5.52 -2.92
CA ARG A 33 12.57 -6.76 -3.22
C ARG A 33 11.75 -8.03 -2.97
N ASN A 34 10.42 -7.90 -3.08
CA ASN A 34 9.53 -9.05 -2.84
C ASN A 34 9.34 -9.91 -4.09
N TYR A 35 9.58 -9.36 -5.28
CA TYR A 35 9.48 -10.09 -6.53
C TYR A 35 10.88 -10.42 -7.02
N ALA A 36 11.17 -11.72 -7.20
CA ALA A 36 12.49 -12.19 -7.54
C ALA A 36 13.05 -11.60 -8.84
N ASP A 37 12.23 -11.50 -9.87
CA ASP A 37 12.66 -10.95 -11.16
C ASP A 37 13.04 -9.48 -11.04
N HIS A 38 12.28 -8.71 -10.29
CA HIS A 38 12.57 -7.31 -10.05
C HIS A 38 13.87 -7.14 -9.27
N ALA A 39 14.08 -7.97 -8.26
CA ALA A 39 15.32 -7.94 -7.47
C ALA A 39 16.54 -8.21 -8.34
N ILE A 40 16.45 -9.15 -9.26
CA ILE A 40 17.53 -9.49 -10.21
C ILE A 40 17.81 -8.29 -11.13
N GLU A 41 16.77 -7.66 -11.67
CA GLU A 41 16.92 -6.49 -12.54
C GLU A 41 17.63 -5.32 -11.83
N MET A 42 17.41 -5.19 -10.54
CA MET A 42 18.06 -4.15 -9.72
C MET A 42 19.44 -4.54 -9.25
N GLY A 43 19.96 -5.69 -9.64
CA GLY A 43 21.28 -6.16 -9.25
C GLY A 43 21.33 -6.79 -7.87
N HIS A 44 20.20 -7.19 -7.32
CA HIS A 44 20.11 -7.81 -6.01
C HIS A 44 19.93 -9.32 -6.12
N ASP A 45 20.33 -10.04 -5.08
CA ASP A 45 20.14 -11.49 -4.99
C ASP A 45 18.94 -11.77 -4.08
N PRO A 46 17.80 -12.22 -4.63
CA PRO A 46 16.58 -12.42 -3.83
C PRO A 46 16.72 -13.53 -2.78
N GLU A 47 17.73 -14.41 -2.92
CA GLU A 47 17.97 -15.46 -1.94
C GLU A 47 18.82 -14.98 -0.77
N LYS A 48 19.64 -13.95 -0.97
CA LYS A 48 20.56 -13.41 0.05
C LYS A 48 20.06 -12.16 0.74
N GLU A 49 19.21 -11.39 0.06
CA GLU A 49 18.72 -10.11 0.55
C GLU A 49 17.25 -10.23 0.91
N PRO A 50 16.89 -10.06 2.20
CA PRO A 50 15.49 -10.12 2.60
C PRO A 50 14.72 -8.93 2.03
N PRO A 51 13.39 -9.03 1.88
CA PRO A 51 12.55 -7.89 1.56
C PRO A 51 12.72 -6.80 2.61
N PHE A 52 12.54 -5.56 2.20
CA PHE A 52 12.51 -4.44 3.14
C PHE A 52 11.15 -3.75 3.07
N PHE A 53 10.84 -3.00 4.12
CA PHE A 53 9.54 -2.35 4.26
C PHE A 53 9.72 -0.84 4.25
N PHE A 54 8.76 -0.15 3.64
CA PHE A 54 8.67 1.30 3.68
C PHE A 54 7.20 1.71 3.64
N GLN A 55 6.93 2.99 3.88
CA GLN A 55 5.56 3.48 3.96
C GLN A 55 5.30 4.53 2.88
N LYS A 56 4.04 4.62 2.47
CA LYS A 56 3.53 5.72 1.67
C LYS A 56 2.33 6.34 2.36
N ASN A 57 2.08 7.62 2.08
CA ASN A 57 0.90 8.31 2.62
C ASN A 57 -0.36 7.77 1.96
N ALA A 58 -1.36 7.50 2.79
CA ALA A 58 -2.67 7.09 2.29
C ALA A 58 -3.29 8.15 1.37
N GLU A 59 -2.98 9.41 1.61
CA GLU A 59 -3.49 10.52 0.80
C GLU A 59 -2.94 10.54 -0.63
N ASN A 60 -1.91 9.76 -0.91
CA ASN A 60 -1.36 9.63 -2.27
C ASN A 60 -2.10 8.62 -3.13
N ILE A 61 -3.12 7.97 -2.59
CA ILE A 61 -3.96 7.06 -3.38
C ILE A 61 -4.67 7.85 -4.46
N ASP A 62 -4.58 7.35 -5.69
CA ASP A 62 -5.26 7.91 -6.83
C ASP A 62 -6.01 6.80 -7.55
N SER A 63 -7.32 6.83 -7.49
CA SER A 63 -8.20 5.87 -8.16
C SER A 63 -8.86 6.43 -9.42
N SER A 64 -8.38 7.58 -9.92
CA SER A 64 -8.94 8.23 -11.10
C SER A 64 -8.64 7.49 -12.41
N GLY A 65 -7.61 6.65 -12.40
CA GLY A 65 -7.13 6.00 -13.62
C GLY A 65 -6.10 6.81 -14.38
N GLU A 66 -5.75 7.99 -13.90
CA GLU A 66 -4.77 8.86 -14.53
C GLU A 66 -3.70 9.25 -13.52
N PHE A 67 -2.46 9.13 -13.93
CA PHE A 67 -1.33 9.54 -13.09
C PHE A 67 -0.58 10.67 -13.82
N PRO A 68 -0.58 11.90 -13.26
CA PRO A 68 0.14 13.01 -13.88
C PRO A 68 1.64 12.77 -13.79
N TYR A 69 2.33 12.96 -14.91
CA TYR A 69 3.78 12.79 -14.96
C TYR A 69 4.45 13.88 -14.12
N PRO A 70 5.30 13.52 -13.15
CA PRO A 70 5.96 14.53 -12.32
C PRO A 70 6.86 15.46 -13.14
N PRO A 71 6.85 16.78 -12.87
CA PRO A 71 7.59 17.73 -13.67
C PRO A 71 9.12 17.73 -13.45
N GLU A 72 9.56 17.20 -12.31
CA GLU A 72 10.97 17.30 -11.91
C GLU A 72 11.78 16.02 -12.19
N THR A 73 11.26 15.13 -13.03
CA THR A 73 11.96 13.89 -13.35
C THR A 73 11.71 13.48 -14.80
N ASN A 74 12.69 12.80 -15.39
CA ASN A 74 12.56 12.16 -16.69
C ASN A 74 12.57 10.64 -16.58
N ASP A 75 12.51 10.12 -15.38
CA ASP A 75 12.70 8.68 -15.12
C ASP A 75 11.64 8.19 -14.13
N VAL A 76 10.42 8.00 -14.65
CA VAL A 76 9.30 7.48 -13.87
C VAL A 76 9.01 6.07 -14.33
N HIS A 77 8.98 5.15 -13.37
CA HIS A 77 8.62 3.75 -13.60
C HIS A 77 7.32 3.41 -12.90
N PHE A 78 6.48 2.62 -13.55
CA PHE A 78 5.33 2.02 -12.90
C PHE A 78 5.66 0.58 -12.53
N GLU A 79 4.99 0.10 -11.48
CA GLU A 79 5.10 -1.29 -11.05
C GLU A 79 3.70 -1.84 -10.80
N VAL A 80 3.46 -3.06 -11.25
CA VAL A 80 2.20 -3.76 -10.97
C VAL A 80 2.43 -4.69 -9.80
N GLU A 81 1.72 -4.45 -8.71
CA GLU A 81 1.90 -5.20 -7.48
C GLU A 81 0.55 -5.64 -6.90
N MET A 82 0.58 -6.76 -6.22
CA MET A 82 -0.58 -7.22 -5.47
C MET A 82 -0.74 -6.43 -4.19
N ILE A 83 -1.94 -5.90 -3.97
CA ILE A 83 -2.27 -5.17 -2.76
C ILE A 83 -3.11 -6.06 -1.86
N VAL A 84 -2.76 -6.10 -0.58
CA VAL A 84 -3.49 -6.85 0.43
C VAL A 84 -4.06 -5.87 1.44
N ALA A 85 -5.38 -5.88 1.61
CA ALA A 85 -6.06 -5.05 2.58
C ALA A 85 -6.25 -5.82 3.88
N LEU A 86 -5.87 -5.20 4.99
CA LEU A 86 -5.99 -5.82 6.31
C LEU A 86 -7.17 -5.23 7.07
N LYS A 87 -8.00 -6.10 7.63
CA LYS A 87 -9.16 -5.68 8.43
C LYS A 87 -8.83 -5.50 9.91
N SER A 88 -7.70 -6.03 10.35
CA SER A 88 -7.26 -5.89 11.73
C SER A 88 -5.73 -5.98 11.78
N GLY A 89 -5.17 -5.53 12.87
CA GLY A 89 -3.73 -5.56 13.10
C GLY A 89 -3.36 -6.44 14.28
N GLY A 90 -2.11 -6.36 14.67
CA GLY A 90 -1.62 -7.11 15.82
C GLY A 90 -0.12 -6.94 15.97
N THR A 91 0.43 -7.62 16.98
CA THR A 91 1.85 -7.62 17.29
C THR A 91 2.31 -9.06 17.51
N ASN A 92 3.47 -9.40 16.98
CA ASN A 92 4.04 -10.75 17.10
C ASN A 92 3.06 -11.84 16.64
N ILE A 93 2.45 -11.62 15.48
CA ILE A 93 1.43 -12.52 14.95
C ILE A 93 2.10 -13.78 14.39
N GLU A 94 1.62 -14.93 14.80
CA GLU A 94 2.07 -16.20 14.24
C GLU A 94 1.70 -16.33 12.76
N LEU A 95 2.57 -16.95 11.98
CA LEU A 95 2.34 -17.11 10.55
C LEU A 95 1.00 -17.79 10.25
N ALA A 96 0.64 -18.80 11.04
CA ALA A 96 -0.61 -19.54 10.86
C ALA A 96 -1.85 -18.68 11.09
N GLU A 97 -1.72 -17.56 11.77
CA GLU A 97 -2.85 -16.66 12.09
C GLU A 97 -2.89 -15.43 11.18
N ALA A 98 -1.84 -15.19 10.40
CA ALA A 98 -1.71 -13.96 9.62
C ALA A 98 -2.85 -13.79 8.60
N MET A 99 -3.28 -14.86 7.96
CA MET A 99 -4.36 -14.78 6.96
C MET A 99 -5.70 -14.37 7.54
N GLN A 100 -5.91 -14.53 8.84
CA GLN A 100 -7.14 -14.10 9.49
C GLN A 100 -7.28 -12.58 9.56
N LEU A 101 -6.19 -11.86 9.36
CA LEU A 101 -6.17 -10.40 9.38
C LEU A 101 -6.52 -9.80 8.03
N VAL A 102 -6.58 -10.60 6.98
CA VAL A 102 -6.78 -10.15 5.61
C VAL A 102 -8.27 -9.91 5.34
N PHE A 103 -8.58 -8.74 4.78
CA PHE A 103 -9.91 -8.43 4.25
C PHE A 103 -10.02 -8.88 2.79
N GLY A 104 -9.02 -8.54 1.99
CA GLY A 104 -9.01 -8.87 0.57
C GLY A 104 -7.83 -8.31 -0.16
#